data_96e98ba719de2bb3e2a57e2f64cefbfa
#
_entry.id   96e98ba719de2bb3e2a57e2f64cefbfa
#
_cell.length_a   1.000
_cell.length_b   1.000
_cell.length_c   1.000
_cell.angle_alpha   90.00
_cell.angle_beta   90.00
_cell.angle_gamma   90.00
#
_symmetry.space_group_name_H-M   'P 1'
#
loop_
_entity.id
_entity.type
_entity.pdbx_description
1 polymer ?
#
loop_
_entity_poly.entity_id
_entity_poly.type
_entity_poly.pdbx_seq_one_letter_code
_entity_poly.pdbx_strand_id
1 'polypeptide(L)'
;GVVTKPFRFEAKSRMMNAEAGIERLKENVDTLIVIPNEKLLQIVDKKTTMPDALKKADEVLQQAVSGITDLINIPSVINLDFADVQTVMTNKGIAHIGIGVGKGEDKAMEAVKMAVESPLLETTIDGATDVIINVSGDISLIDANAAASYVQELTGDQVNIIFGAMYDASKSDSC
;
A
#
# COMPACT_ATOMS: atom_id res chain seq x y z
N GLY A 1 9.65 -3.06 -8.38
CA GLY A 1 9.65 -1.64 -8.74
C GLY A 1 8.43 -0.93 -8.22
N VAL A 2 8.56 0.35 -7.87
CA VAL A 2 7.44 1.22 -7.46
C VAL A 2 7.52 2.49 -8.28
N VAL A 3 6.46 2.82 -8.99
CA VAL A 3 6.39 4.01 -9.87
C VAL A 3 5.04 4.68 -9.80
N THR A 4 4.97 5.95 -10.21
CA THR A 4 3.72 6.69 -10.35
C THR A 4 3.40 6.97 -11.81
N LYS A 5 2.10 7.03 -12.15
CA LYS A 5 1.63 7.61 -13.40
C LYS A 5 1.37 9.10 -13.18
N PRO A 6 1.73 9.98 -14.15
CA PRO A 6 1.49 11.41 -14.02
C PRO A 6 0.00 11.73 -13.92
N PHE A 7 -0.33 12.89 -13.37
CA PHE A 7 -1.68 13.44 -13.44
C PHE A 7 -2.06 13.81 -14.88
N ARG A 8 -3.35 13.80 -15.19
CA ARG A 8 -3.84 14.17 -16.53
C ARG A 8 -3.49 15.61 -16.92
N PHE A 9 -3.41 16.52 -15.96
CA PHE A 9 -3.03 17.91 -16.23
C PHE A 9 -1.55 18.10 -16.62
N GLU A 10 -0.70 17.08 -16.40
CA GLU A 10 0.73 17.14 -16.74
C GLU A 10 1.03 16.95 -18.23
N ALA A 11 0.05 16.83 -19.06
CA ALA A 11 0.07 16.64 -20.50
C ALA A 11 0.09 15.18 -21.00
N LYS A 12 -0.57 14.98 -22.12
CA LYS A 12 -0.74 13.66 -22.75
C LYS A 12 0.59 13.00 -23.13
N SER A 13 1.57 13.81 -23.56
CA SER A 13 2.90 13.29 -23.92
C SER A 13 3.64 12.67 -22.72
N ARG A 14 3.51 13.26 -21.52
CA ARG A 14 4.09 12.66 -20.29
C ARG A 14 3.44 11.33 -19.95
N MET A 15 2.12 11.24 -20.08
CA MET A 15 1.40 9.98 -19.86
C MET A 15 1.86 8.89 -20.84
N MET A 16 1.98 9.19 -22.13
CA MET A 16 2.48 8.24 -23.11
C MET A 16 3.91 7.76 -22.81
N ASN A 17 4.78 8.67 -22.39
CA ASN A 17 6.15 8.33 -21.99
C ASN A 17 6.17 7.45 -20.73
N ALA A 18 5.30 7.75 -19.76
CA ALA A 18 5.17 6.96 -18.54
C ALA A 18 4.67 5.53 -18.84
N GLU A 19 3.65 5.39 -19.67
CA GLU A 19 3.12 4.08 -20.07
C GLU A 19 4.17 3.25 -20.83
N ALA A 20 4.89 3.85 -21.77
CA ALA A 20 6.00 3.17 -22.45
C ALA A 20 7.14 2.78 -21.50
N GLY A 21 7.41 3.61 -20.48
CA GLY A 21 8.39 3.30 -19.42
C GLY A 21 7.94 2.14 -18.55
N ILE A 22 6.66 2.11 -18.17
CA ILE A 22 6.07 1.03 -17.36
C ILE A 22 6.15 -0.32 -18.09
N GLU A 23 5.81 -0.36 -19.38
CA GLU A 23 5.89 -1.61 -20.16
C GLU A 23 7.31 -2.15 -20.21
N ARG A 24 8.30 -1.31 -20.43
CA ARG A 24 9.72 -1.72 -20.40
C ARG A 24 10.18 -2.14 -19.00
N LEU A 25 9.66 -1.50 -17.95
CA LEU A 25 10.03 -1.84 -16.58
C LEU A 25 9.45 -3.19 -16.16
N LYS A 26 8.24 -3.54 -16.59
CA LYS A 26 7.62 -4.86 -16.33
C LYS A 26 8.51 -6.03 -16.75
N GLU A 27 9.25 -5.89 -17.83
CA GLU A 27 10.14 -6.94 -18.35
C GLU A 27 11.42 -7.12 -17.50
N ASN A 28 11.74 -6.14 -16.63
CA ASN A 28 12.99 -6.07 -15.89
C ASN A 28 12.83 -6.13 -14.37
N VAL A 29 11.62 -6.29 -13.85
CA VAL A 29 11.33 -6.40 -12.42
C VAL A 29 10.43 -7.59 -12.12
N ASP A 30 10.59 -8.20 -10.96
CA ASP A 30 9.76 -9.31 -10.50
C ASP A 30 8.34 -8.86 -10.14
N THR A 31 8.24 -7.71 -9.51
CA THR A 31 6.97 -7.09 -9.09
C THR A 31 7.01 -5.59 -9.35
N LEU A 32 5.94 -5.07 -9.92
CA LEU A 32 5.77 -3.66 -10.21
C LEU A 32 4.50 -3.11 -9.56
N ILE A 33 4.66 -2.14 -8.68
CA ILE A 33 3.56 -1.35 -8.12
C ILE A 33 3.46 -0.06 -8.93
N VAL A 34 2.30 0.18 -9.52
CA VAL A 34 2.01 1.39 -10.28
C VAL A 34 0.96 2.20 -9.53
N ILE A 35 1.31 3.42 -9.11
CA ILE A 35 0.43 4.33 -8.38
C ILE A 35 -0.14 5.33 -9.37
N PRO A 36 -1.46 5.29 -9.64
CA PRO A 36 -2.10 6.24 -10.55
C PRO A 36 -2.36 7.56 -9.82
N ASN A 37 -1.55 8.59 -10.06
CA ASN A 37 -1.69 9.91 -9.40
C ASN A 37 -3.10 10.49 -9.54
N GLU A 38 -3.79 10.22 -10.65
CA GLU A 38 -5.18 10.66 -10.86
C GLU A 38 -6.14 10.15 -9.78
N LYS A 39 -5.87 8.95 -9.23
CA LYS A 39 -6.67 8.38 -8.15
C LYS A 39 -6.46 9.10 -6.81
N LEU A 40 -5.31 9.75 -6.63
CA LEU A 40 -5.05 10.56 -5.44
C LEU A 40 -6.03 11.73 -5.33
N LEU A 41 -6.53 12.24 -6.44
CA LEU A 41 -7.54 13.32 -6.44
C LEU A 41 -8.87 12.90 -5.80
N GLN A 42 -9.11 11.60 -5.66
CA GLN A 42 -10.32 11.06 -5.00
C GLN A 42 -10.19 11.03 -3.47
N ILE A 43 -8.97 11.04 -2.95
CA ILE A 43 -8.68 10.96 -1.50
C ILE A 43 -8.20 12.28 -0.89
N VAL A 44 -7.96 13.30 -1.72
CA VAL A 44 -7.58 14.65 -1.25
C VAL A 44 -8.79 15.58 -1.19
N ASP A 45 -8.69 16.63 -0.37
CA ASP A 45 -9.74 17.66 -0.28
C ASP A 45 -9.90 18.42 -1.61
N LYS A 46 -11.11 18.83 -1.94
CA LYS A 46 -11.42 19.66 -3.11
C LYS A 46 -10.69 21.00 -3.14
N LYS A 47 -10.16 21.45 -2.01
CA LYS A 47 -9.35 22.68 -1.87
C LYS A 47 -7.86 22.42 -2.04
N THR A 48 -7.44 21.19 -2.28
CA THR A 48 -6.02 20.83 -2.44
C THR A 48 -5.42 21.55 -3.64
N THR A 49 -4.30 22.23 -3.42
CA THR A 49 -3.58 22.92 -4.49
C THR A 49 -2.78 21.92 -5.35
N MET A 50 -2.36 22.36 -6.54
CA MET A 50 -1.50 21.52 -7.40
C MET A 50 -0.18 21.11 -6.72
N PRO A 51 0.56 21.99 -6.03
CA PRO A 51 1.74 21.59 -5.26
C PRO A 51 1.43 20.57 -4.18
N ASP A 52 0.30 20.69 -3.48
CA ASP A 52 -0.10 19.75 -2.44
C ASP A 52 -0.47 18.37 -3.02
N ALA A 53 -1.10 18.34 -4.21
CA ALA A 53 -1.40 17.08 -4.90
C ALA A 53 -0.11 16.35 -5.33
N LEU A 54 0.89 17.07 -5.84
CA LEU A 54 2.20 16.51 -6.16
C LEU A 54 2.92 16.00 -4.91
N LYS A 55 2.89 16.76 -3.81
CA LYS A 55 3.43 16.32 -2.53
C LYS A 55 2.73 15.05 -2.02
N LYS A 56 1.41 14.96 -2.20
CA LYS A 56 0.66 13.76 -1.84
C LYS A 56 1.09 12.53 -2.64
N ALA A 57 1.40 12.71 -3.93
CA ALA A 57 1.96 11.63 -4.75
C ALA A 57 3.33 11.16 -4.23
N ASP A 58 4.19 12.07 -3.82
CA ASP A 58 5.49 11.76 -3.22
C ASP A 58 5.32 11.01 -1.89
N GLU A 59 4.37 11.45 -1.03
CA GLU A 59 4.07 10.79 0.24
C GLU A 59 3.60 9.34 0.04
N VAL A 60 2.69 9.11 -0.92
CA VAL A 60 2.20 7.76 -1.22
C VAL A 60 3.29 6.88 -1.79
N LEU A 61 4.14 7.41 -2.67
CA LEU A 61 5.29 6.69 -3.20
C LEU A 61 6.27 6.31 -2.08
N GLN A 62 6.55 7.24 -1.17
CA GLN A 62 7.38 6.99 0.01
C GLN A 62 6.77 5.91 0.90
N GLN A 63 5.47 5.99 1.20
CA GLN A 63 4.77 4.99 2.01
C GLN A 63 4.79 3.61 1.36
N ALA A 64 4.66 3.52 0.04
CA ALA A 64 4.74 2.25 -0.68
C ALA A 64 6.12 1.59 -0.54
N VAL A 65 7.18 2.37 -0.64
CA VAL A 65 8.56 1.87 -0.47
C VAL A 65 8.84 1.55 0.99
N SER A 66 8.55 2.47 1.91
CA SER A 66 8.78 2.28 3.35
C SER A 66 7.97 1.13 3.90
N GLY A 67 6.71 0.96 3.47
CA GLY A 67 5.86 -0.15 3.91
C GLY A 67 6.46 -1.53 3.67
N ILE A 68 7.31 -1.66 2.66
CA ILE A 68 8.02 -2.92 2.37
C ILE A 68 9.39 -2.95 3.09
N THR A 69 10.15 -1.86 3.01
CA THR A 69 11.51 -1.83 3.56
C THR A 69 11.54 -1.85 5.08
N ASP A 70 10.56 -1.23 5.72
CA ASP A 70 10.46 -1.18 7.18
C ASP A 70 10.15 -2.55 7.77
N LEU A 71 9.39 -3.40 7.07
CA LEU A 71 9.15 -4.78 7.47
C LEU A 71 10.44 -5.61 7.62
N ILE A 72 11.47 -5.24 6.86
CA ILE A 72 12.76 -5.95 6.83
C ILE A 72 13.76 -5.30 7.77
N ASN A 73 13.79 -3.97 7.82
CA ASN A 73 14.87 -3.21 8.44
C ASN A 73 14.58 -2.78 9.88
N ILE A 74 13.31 -2.60 10.24
CA ILE A 74 12.93 -2.10 11.56
C ILE A 74 12.59 -3.28 12.47
N PRO A 75 13.24 -3.43 13.63
CA PRO A 75 12.83 -4.41 14.64
C PRO A 75 11.38 -4.14 15.06
N SER A 76 10.51 -5.09 14.78
CA SER A 76 9.07 -4.96 15.02
C SER A 76 8.57 -6.05 15.96
N VAL A 77 7.32 -5.96 16.39
CA VAL A 77 6.69 -6.98 17.25
C VAL A 77 6.56 -8.31 16.49
N ILE A 78 6.32 -8.23 15.18
CA ILE A 78 6.32 -9.37 14.28
C ILE A 78 7.33 -9.05 13.17
N ASN A 79 8.49 -9.69 13.23
CA ASN A 79 9.55 -9.50 12.26
C ASN A 79 9.34 -10.45 11.07
N LEU A 80 9.51 -9.89 9.89
CA LEU A 80 9.62 -10.65 8.65
C LEU A 80 11.08 -10.70 8.23
N ASP A 81 11.52 -11.85 7.74
CA ASP A 81 12.84 -11.92 7.12
C ASP A 81 12.76 -11.55 5.62
N PHE A 82 13.92 -11.30 5.05
CA PHE A 82 14.03 -10.96 3.63
C PHE A 82 13.49 -12.08 2.72
N ALA A 83 13.62 -13.33 3.14
CA ALA A 83 13.18 -14.50 2.36
C ALA A 83 11.65 -14.56 2.23
N ASP A 84 10.91 -14.19 3.29
CA ASP A 84 9.45 -14.12 3.26
C ASP A 84 8.97 -13.09 2.26
N VAL A 85 9.53 -11.87 2.32
CA VAL A 85 9.19 -10.78 1.38
C VAL A 85 9.59 -11.17 -0.05
N GLN A 86 10.75 -11.79 -0.24
CA GLN A 86 11.21 -12.27 -1.54
C GLN A 86 10.23 -13.29 -2.14
N THR A 87 9.72 -14.20 -1.34
CA THR A 87 8.78 -15.25 -1.80
C THR A 87 7.49 -14.66 -2.36
N VAL A 88 6.94 -13.62 -1.73
CA VAL A 88 5.70 -12.98 -2.19
C VAL A 88 5.92 -11.92 -3.27
N MET A 89 7.17 -11.59 -3.58
CA MET A 89 7.48 -10.57 -4.57
C MET A 89 8.19 -11.09 -5.82
N THR A 90 8.70 -12.32 -5.82
CA THR A 90 9.41 -12.86 -6.97
C THR A 90 8.42 -13.29 -8.06
N ASN A 91 8.58 -12.75 -9.27
CA ASN A 91 7.78 -13.08 -10.47
C ASN A 91 6.26 -12.90 -10.28
N LYS A 92 5.83 -11.91 -9.53
CA LYS A 92 4.40 -11.66 -9.28
C LYS A 92 3.75 -10.69 -10.28
N GLY A 93 4.53 -9.95 -11.05
CA GLY A 93 4.04 -9.03 -12.07
C GLY A 93 3.49 -7.74 -11.47
N ILE A 94 2.24 -7.39 -11.75
CA ILE A 94 1.62 -6.15 -11.23
C ILE A 94 1.10 -6.38 -9.82
N ALA A 95 1.47 -5.49 -8.92
CA ALA A 95 0.92 -5.41 -7.57
C ALA A 95 0.25 -4.05 -7.33
N HIS A 96 -0.67 -4.03 -6.39
CA HIS A 96 -1.43 -2.85 -6.00
C HIS A 96 -1.13 -2.47 -4.55
N ILE A 97 -1.36 -1.21 -4.20
CA ILE A 97 -1.20 -0.70 -2.85
C ILE A 97 -2.49 -0.04 -2.39
N GLY A 98 -2.91 -0.34 -1.17
CA GLY A 98 -3.95 0.38 -0.45
C GLY A 98 -3.40 0.96 0.83
N ILE A 99 -3.81 2.16 1.18
CA ILE A 99 -3.37 2.87 2.38
C ILE A 99 -4.61 3.32 3.13
N GLY A 100 -4.64 3.06 4.43
CA GLY A 100 -5.71 3.50 5.32
C GLY A 100 -5.13 4.04 6.63
N VAL A 101 -5.84 4.96 7.23
CA VAL A 101 -5.51 5.55 8.53
C VAL A 101 -6.76 5.52 9.39
N GLY A 102 -6.69 4.84 10.52
CA GLY A 102 -7.76 4.80 11.51
C GLY A 102 -7.41 5.56 12.78
N LYS A 103 -8.42 5.97 13.53
CA LYS A 103 -8.29 6.69 14.82
C LYS A 103 -9.22 6.14 15.87
N GLY A 104 -8.84 6.32 17.13
CA GLY A 104 -9.66 5.91 18.28
C GLY A 104 -9.56 4.41 18.60
N GLU A 105 -10.61 3.86 19.22
CA GLU A 105 -10.61 2.47 19.72
C GLU A 105 -10.55 1.43 18.59
N ASP A 106 -11.30 1.61 17.52
CA ASP A 106 -11.37 0.68 16.39
C ASP A 106 -10.38 1.03 15.25
N LYS A 107 -9.31 1.76 15.55
CA LYS A 107 -8.38 2.34 14.56
C LYS A 107 -7.80 1.32 13.57
N ALA A 108 -7.45 0.12 14.02
CA ALA A 108 -6.91 -0.91 13.15
C ALA A 108 -7.94 -1.42 12.13
N MET A 109 -9.19 -1.65 12.58
CA MET A 109 -10.28 -2.08 11.71
C MET A 109 -10.70 -0.97 10.74
N GLU A 110 -10.73 0.27 11.20
CA GLU A 110 -11.02 1.43 10.34
C GLU A 110 -9.94 1.61 9.28
N ALA A 111 -8.65 1.52 9.68
CA ALA A 111 -7.53 1.63 8.76
C ALA A 111 -7.54 0.53 7.70
N VAL A 112 -7.76 -0.73 8.07
CA VAL A 112 -7.79 -1.83 7.09
C VAL A 112 -8.95 -1.70 6.12
N LYS A 113 -10.14 -1.32 6.57
CA LYS A 113 -11.28 -1.06 5.69
C LYS A 113 -10.96 0.03 4.68
N MET A 114 -10.41 1.14 5.14
CA MET A 114 -9.99 2.24 4.26
C MET A 114 -8.91 1.79 3.27
N ALA A 115 -7.97 0.95 3.69
CA ALA A 115 -6.91 0.43 2.82
C ALA A 115 -7.47 -0.48 1.71
N VAL A 116 -8.37 -1.42 2.03
CA VAL A 116 -8.94 -2.35 1.05
C VAL A 116 -9.95 -1.69 0.12
N GLU A 117 -10.57 -0.59 0.55
CA GLU A 117 -11.47 0.24 -0.27
C GLU A 117 -10.74 1.40 -0.97
N SER A 118 -9.42 1.48 -0.81
CA SER A 118 -8.63 2.58 -1.35
C SER A 118 -8.75 2.68 -2.88
N PRO A 119 -9.06 3.87 -3.43
CA PRO A 119 -9.07 4.09 -4.87
C PRO A 119 -7.74 3.76 -5.57
N LEU A 120 -6.64 3.72 -4.82
CA LEU A 120 -5.30 3.39 -5.33
C LEU A 120 -5.18 1.92 -5.79
N LEU A 121 -6.04 1.04 -5.28
CA LEU A 121 -6.02 -0.37 -5.66
C LEU A 121 -6.43 -0.63 -7.13
N GLU A 122 -7.16 0.27 -7.78
CA GLU A 122 -7.72 0.11 -9.14
C GLU A 122 -8.59 -1.14 -9.35
N THR A 123 -8.42 -2.17 -8.53
CA THR A 123 -9.15 -3.45 -8.54
C THR A 123 -9.61 -3.80 -7.11
N THR A 124 -10.47 -4.79 -6.98
CA THR A 124 -10.77 -5.40 -5.68
C THR A 124 -9.63 -6.31 -5.24
N ILE A 125 -9.51 -6.55 -3.93
CA ILE A 125 -8.54 -7.52 -3.39
C ILE A 125 -9.02 -8.97 -3.50
N ASP A 126 -10.26 -9.17 -3.95
CA ASP A 126 -10.81 -10.50 -4.19
C ASP A 126 -9.98 -11.26 -5.22
N GLY A 127 -9.61 -12.49 -4.90
CA GLY A 127 -8.76 -13.32 -5.75
C GLY A 127 -7.27 -12.98 -5.71
N ALA A 128 -6.82 -12.10 -4.80
CA ALA A 128 -5.40 -11.89 -4.57
C ALA A 128 -4.73 -13.20 -4.11
N THR A 129 -3.56 -13.50 -4.67
CA THR A 129 -2.78 -14.70 -4.32
C THR A 129 -1.83 -14.46 -3.16
N ASP A 130 -1.32 -13.23 -3.06
CA ASP A 130 -0.36 -12.82 -2.06
C ASP A 130 -0.70 -11.42 -1.56
N VAL A 131 -0.67 -11.22 -0.26
CA VAL A 131 -0.95 -9.93 0.39
C VAL A 131 0.11 -9.65 1.45
N ILE A 132 0.64 -8.45 1.45
CA ILE A 132 1.48 -7.93 2.52
C ILE A 132 0.66 -6.90 3.29
N ILE A 133 0.50 -7.12 4.57
CA ILE A 133 -0.16 -6.19 5.49
C ILE A 133 0.91 -5.60 6.41
N ASN A 134 1.06 -4.29 6.39
CA ASN A 134 1.92 -3.56 7.31
C ASN A 134 1.06 -2.63 8.17
N VAL A 135 1.02 -2.88 9.46
CA VAL A 135 0.28 -2.06 10.42
C VAL A 135 1.25 -1.35 11.35
N SER A 136 1.11 -0.05 11.46
CA SER A 136 1.96 0.77 12.33
C SER A 136 1.14 1.64 13.27
N GLY A 137 1.48 1.65 14.55
CA GLY A 137 0.81 2.45 15.56
C GLY A 137 0.80 1.76 16.93
N ASP A 138 0.06 2.33 17.87
CA ASP A 138 -0.20 1.71 19.18
C ASP A 138 -1.45 0.84 19.08
N ILE A 139 -1.28 -0.39 18.59
CA ILE A 139 -2.36 -1.37 18.38
C ILE A 139 -2.14 -2.61 19.23
N SER A 140 -3.24 -3.18 19.71
CA SER A 140 -3.20 -4.47 20.41
C SER A 140 -3.02 -5.64 19.44
N LEU A 141 -2.55 -6.77 19.96
CA LEU A 141 -2.46 -8.01 19.18
C LEU A 141 -3.85 -8.49 18.69
N ILE A 142 -4.88 -8.21 19.46
CA ILE A 142 -6.27 -8.56 19.11
C ILE A 142 -6.73 -7.76 17.90
N ASP A 143 -6.47 -6.45 17.89
CA ASP A 143 -6.85 -5.56 16.79
C ASP A 143 -6.05 -5.90 15.52
N ALA A 144 -4.78 -6.18 15.66
CA ALA A 144 -3.92 -6.63 14.57
C ALA A 144 -4.44 -7.93 13.94
N ASN A 145 -4.81 -8.90 14.77
CA ASN A 145 -5.39 -10.16 14.31
C ASN A 145 -6.77 -9.97 13.65
N ALA A 146 -7.61 -9.08 14.18
CA ALA A 146 -8.90 -8.76 13.58
C ALA A 146 -8.75 -8.12 12.19
N ALA A 147 -7.77 -7.21 12.03
CA ALA A 147 -7.45 -6.62 10.74
C ALA A 147 -6.97 -7.66 9.71
N ALA A 148 -6.08 -8.57 10.12
CA ALA A 148 -5.59 -9.65 9.26
C ALA A 148 -6.72 -10.61 8.85
N SER A 149 -7.59 -10.99 9.79
CA SER A 149 -8.74 -11.86 9.54
C SER A 149 -9.72 -11.23 8.56
N TYR A 150 -9.96 -9.92 8.67
CA TYR A 150 -10.82 -9.19 7.74
C TYR A 150 -10.29 -9.22 6.29
N VAL A 151 -8.97 -9.05 6.11
CA VAL A 151 -8.36 -9.17 4.78
C VAL A 151 -8.49 -10.60 4.25
N GLN A 152 -8.29 -11.61 5.09
CA GLN A 152 -8.41 -13.01 4.71
C GLN A 152 -9.85 -13.36 4.27
N GLU A 153 -10.87 -12.85 4.95
CA GLU A 153 -12.26 -13.03 4.55
C GLU A 153 -12.54 -12.45 3.14
N LEU A 154 -11.92 -11.32 2.81
CA LEU A 154 -12.11 -10.66 1.51
C LEU A 154 -11.31 -11.32 0.37
N THR A 155 -10.17 -11.92 0.68
CA THR A 155 -9.27 -12.53 -0.34
C THR A 155 -9.50 -14.03 -0.51
N GLY A 156 -10.10 -14.68 0.48
CA GLY A 156 -10.36 -16.13 0.51
C GLY A 156 -9.26 -16.92 1.22
N ASP A 157 -9.53 -18.22 1.43
CA ASP A 157 -8.70 -19.09 2.26
C ASP A 157 -7.34 -19.48 1.64
N GLN A 158 -7.15 -19.25 0.36
CA GLN A 158 -5.93 -19.66 -0.37
C GLN A 158 -4.88 -18.56 -0.52
N VAL A 159 -5.13 -17.40 0.05
CA VAL A 159 -4.22 -16.26 0.00
C VAL A 159 -3.01 -16.46 0.91
N ASN A 160 -1.83 -16.12 0.42
CA ASN A 160 -0.63 -16.03 1.24
C ASN A 160 -0.55 -14.64 1.86
N ILE A 161 -0.83 -14.54 3.16
CA ILE A 161 -0.80 -13.26 3.89
C ILE A 161 0.49 -13.17 4.70
N ILE A 162 1.28 -12.14 4.42
CA ILE A 162 2.42 -11.74 5.24
C ILE A 162 2.00 -10.53 6.07
N PHE A 163 2.11 -10.67 7.39
CA PHE A 163 1.69 -9.65 8.34
C PHE A 163 2.87 -9.10 9.13
N GLY A 164 3.08 -7.78 9.05
CA GLY A 164 4.03 -7.04 9.86
C GLY A 164 3.32 -6.05 10.77
N ALA A 165 3.76 -5.96 12.02
CA ALA A 165 3.23 -5.02 12.99
C ALA A 165 4.35 -4.21 13.63
N MET A 166 4.35 -2.90 13.44
CA MET A 166 5.31 -1.97 14.02
C MET A 166 4.65 -1.15 15.13
N TYR A 167 5.23 -1.21 16.31
CA TYR A 167 4.81 -0.35 17.41
C TYR A 167 5.40 1.06 17.24
N ASP A 168 4.55 2.06 17.19
CA ASP A 168 4.94 3.47 17.12
C ASP A 168 4.19 4.28 18.19
N ALA A 169 4.85 4.52 19.30
CA ALA A 169 4.29 5.28 20.43
C ALA A 169 3.93 6.73 20.07
N SER A 170 4.51 7.29 19.00
CA SER A 170 4.17 8.64 18.52
C SER A 170 2.79 8.71 17.90
N LYS A 171 2.22 7.55 17.52
CA LYS A 171 0.89 7.40 16.92
C LYS A 171 -0.10 6.74 17.89
N SER A 172 -0.12 7.16 19.14
CA SER A 172 -0.95 6.56 20.21
C SER A 172 -2.45 6.56 19.87
N ASP A 173 -2.93 7.55 19.12
CA ASP A 173 -4.34 7.71 18.75
C ASP A 173 -4.64 7.36 17.28
N SER A 174 -3.67 6.84 16.53
CA SER A 174 -3.83 6.50 15.13
C SER A 174 -3.09 5.22 14.74
N CYS A 175 -3.57 4.61 13.71
CA CYS A 175 -2.96 3.44 13.07
C CYS A 175 -2.87 3.69 11.56
#